data_e41023a4ec852d54d677eb6012508e66
#
_entry.id   e41023a4ec852d54d677eb6012508e66
#
_cell.length_a   1.000
_cell.length_b   1.000
_cell.length_c   1.000
_cell.angle_alpha   90.00
_cell.angle_beta   90.00
_cell.angle_gamma   90.00
#
_symmetry.space_group_name_H-M   'P 1'
#
loop_
_entity.id
_entity.type
_entity.pdbx_description
1 polymer ?
#
loop_
_entity_poly.entity_id
_entity_poly.type
_entity_poly.pdbx_seq_one_letter_code
_entity_poly.pdbx_strand_id
1 'polypeptide(L)'
;MAPEKIILTDTHCHLDFADFDQDRELVISRAREAGLERILNPGTDLTTSRAALKLAEQNDEIYAAVGVHPNSALSWNGDTGGELEELASHPKAKAIGEIGLDYYRKGAPIEVQRTVFTAQLSLAAKMGLPVIIHNRDACEDVMGMLNGWVDELKKNNSKLVDRPGVLHSFSGNLAMAEWAVERNFFIGLTG
;
A
#
# COMPACT_ATOMS: atom_id res chain seq x y z
N MET A 1 -33.74 -0.40 19.99
CA MET A 1 -32.43 0.17 19.76
C MET A 1 -32.19 0.08 18.24
N ALA A 2 -31.83 1.17 17.57
CA ALA A 2 -31.41 1.10 16.18
C ALA A 2 -30.14 0.23 16.12
N PRO A 3 -29.97 -0.63 15.08
CA PRO A 3 -28.73 -1.39 14.92
C PRO A 3 -27.55 -0.41 14.83
N GLU A 4 -26.48 -0.72 15.55
CA GLU A 4 -25.25 0.05 15.49
C GLU A 4 -24.77 0.06 14.03
N LYS A 5 -24.54 1.25 13.46
CA LYS A 5 -24.07 1.37 12.07
C LYS A 5 -22.67 0.79 11.98
N ILE A 6 -22.51 -0.31 11.26
CA ILE A 6 -21.18 -0.88 10.99
C ILE A 6 -20.48 0.07 10.02
N ILE A 7 -19.32 0.57 10.44
CA ILE A 7 -18.42 1.37 9.61
C ILE A 7 -17.44 0.42 8.93
N LEU A 8 -17.42 0.42 7.60
CA LEU A 8 -16.53 -0.40 6.80
C LEU A 8 -15.41 0.45 6.20
N THR A 9 -14.24 -0.15 6.03
CA THR A 9 -13.10 0.45 5.33
C THR A 9 -12.57 -0.58 4.34
N ASP A 10 -12.43 -0.17 3.07
CA ASP A 10 -11.69 -0.93 2.08
C ASP A 10 -10.24 -0.44 2.06
N THR A 11 -9.30 -1.31 2.38
CA THR A 11 -7.88 -0.97 2.48
C THR A 11 -7.10 -1.15 1.18
N HIS A 12 -7.76 -1.66 0.11
CA HIS A 12 -7.08 -1.89 -1.16
C HIS A 12 -8.04 -2.04 -2.33
N CYS A 13 -8.30 -0.96 -3.04
CA CYS A 13 -9.16 -0.95 -4.22
C CYS A 13 -8.59 -0.02 -5.29
N HIS A 14 -8.31 -0.55 -6.48
CA HIS A 14 -7.77 0.21 -7.61
C HIS A 14 -8.88 0.88 -8.44
N LEU A 15 -9.58 1.83 -7.85
CA LEU A 15 -10.64 2.57 -8.51
C LEU A 15 -10.15 3.48 -9.65
N ASP A 16 -8.85 3.77 -9.71
CA ASP A 16 -8.22 4.55 -10.79
C ASP A 16 -8.04 3.76 -12.10
N PHE A 17 -8.20 2.43 -12.09
CA PHE A 17 -8.04 1.61 -13.28
C PHE A 17 -9.12 1.88 -14.33
N ALA A 18 -8.73 1.73 -15.61
CA ALA A 18 -9.60 1.98 -16.75
C ALA A 18 -10.86 1.09 -16.79
N ASP A 19 -10.80 -0.07 -16.12
CA ASP A 19 -11.96 -0.96 -15.97
C ASP A 19 -13.16 -0.27 -15.31
N PHE A 20 -12.92 0.78 -14.50
CA PHE A 20 -13.94 1.58 -13.82
C PHE A 20 -14.34 2.86 -14.58
N ASP A 21 -13.72 3.20 -15.72
CA ASP A 21 -13.95 4.50 -16.39
C ASP A 21 -15.41 4.77 -16.72
N GLN A 22 -16.19 3.73 -17.02
CA GLN A 22 -17.58 3.87 -17.41
C GLN A 22 -18.54 4.05 -16.23
N ASP A 23 -18.19 3.54 -15.04
CA ASP A 23 -19.12 3.48 -13.91
C ASP A 23 -18.49 3.79 -12.54
N ARG A 24 -17.28 4.35 -12.51
CA ARG A 24 -16.51 4.66 -11.28
C ARG A 24 -17.34 5.39 -10.24
N GLU A 25 -18.06 6.44 -10.64
CA GLU A 25 -18.90 7.22 -9.72
C GLU A 25 -20.05 6.38 -9.15
N LEU A 26 -20.63 5.48 -9.95
CA LEU A 26 -21.68 4.55 -9.48
C LEU A 26 -21.11 3.52 -8.51
N VAL A 27 -19.89 3.02 -8.75
CA VAL A 27 -19.20 2.09 -7.84
C VAL A 27 -18.95 2.77 -6.50
N ILE A 28 -18.43 3.99 -6.50
CA ILE A 28 -18.18 4.79 -5.30
C ILE A 28 -19.50 5.04 -4.54
N SER A 29 -20.58 5.43 -5.24
CA SER A 29 -21.90 5.63 -4.62
C SER A 29 -22.41 4.36 -3.97
N ARG A 30 -22.35 3.22 -4.65
CA ARG A 30 -22.76 1.92 -4.10
C ARG A 30 -21.92 1.51 -2.87
N ALA A 31 -20.60 1.78 -2.91
CA ALA A 31 -19.72 1.54 -1.77
C ALA A 31 -20.16 2.36 -0.54
N ARG A 32 -20.46 3.64 -0.74
CA ARG A 32 -20.97 4.54 0.31
C ARG A 32 -22.31 4.06 0.86
N GLU A 33 -23.24 3.66 -0.01
CA GLU A 33 -24.55 3.12 0.37
C GLU A 33 -24.42 1.80 1.16
N ALA A 34 -23.41 0.99 0.84
CA ALA A 34 -23.09 -0.26 1.55
C ALA A 34 -22.42 -0.01 2.91
N GLY A 35 -22.11 1.26 3.27
CA GLY A 35 -21.51 1.62 4.55
C GLY A 35 -20.01 1.74 4.56
N LEU A 36 -19.34 1.77 3.39
CA LEU A 36 -17.92 2.11 3.31
C LEU A 36 -17.75 3.62 3.56
N GLU A 37 -17.00 3.95 4.62
CA GLU A 37 -16.68 5.34 4.97
C GLU A 37 -15.25 5.73 4.54
N ARG A 38 -14.41 4.73 4.22
CA ARG A 38 -13.04 4.97 3.77
C ARG A 38 -12.63 3.92 2.75
N ILE A 39 -11.98 4.39 1.68
CA ILE A 39 -11.40 3.55 0.63
C ILE A 39 -9.96 4.00 0.43
N LEU A 40 -9.02 3.07 0.46
CA LEU A 40 -7.62 3.34 0.14
C LEU A 40 -7.31 2.80 -1.25
N ASN A 41 -6.99 3.74 -2.17
CA ASN A 41 -6.65 3.44 -3.55
C ASN A 41 -5.11 3.51 -3.72
N PRO A 42 -4.42 2.39 -3.88
CA PRO A 42 -2.97 2.38 -4.07
C PRO A 42 -2.58 2.61 -5.53
N GLY A 43 -1.54 3.42 -5.74
CA GLY A 43 -0.83 3.49 -7.01
C GLY A 43 0.11 2.30 -7.20
N THR A 44 0.46 2.01 -8.45
CA THR A 44 1.40 0.96 -8.83
C THR A 44 2.64 1.49 -9.57
N ASP A 45 2.63 2.78 -9.89
CA ASP A 45 3.72 3.58 -10.46
C ASP A 45 3.43 5.08 -10.23
N LEU A 46 4.27 5.98 -10.74
CA LEU A 46 4.05 7.43 -10.60
C LEU A 46 2.77 7.91 -11.26
N THR A 47 2.39 7.35 -12.40
CA THR A 47 1.19 7.75 -13.16
C THR A 47 -0.07 7.40 -12.38
N THR A 48 -0.17 6.17 -11.92
CA THR A 48 -1.31 5.66 -11.13
C THR A 48 -1.33 6.27 -9.73
N SER A 49 -0.17 6.56 -9.12
CA SER A 49 -0.09 7.30 -7.84
C SER A 49 -0.68 8.71 -7.96
N ARG A 50 -0.41 9.43 -9.05
CA ARG A 50 -1.04 10.73 -9.33
C ARG A 50 -2.54 10.60 -9.59
N ALA A 51 -2.96 9.56 -10.32
CA ALA A 51 -4.38 9.29 -10.57
C ALA A 51 -5.14 8.97 -9.27
N ALA A 52 -4.56 8.15 -8.40
CA ALA A 52 -5.10 7.82 -7.09
C ALA A 52 -5.28 9.08 -6.20
N LEU A 53 -4.29 9.97 -6.16
CA LEU A 53 -4.40 11.24 -5.45
C LEU A 53 -5.48 12.14 -6.02
N LYS A 54 -5.54 12.28 -7.35
CA LYS A 54 -6.58 13.07 -8.02
C LYS A 54 -7.99 12.55 -7.70
N LEU A 55 -8.17 11.22 -7.68
CA LEU A 55 -9.44 10.61 -7.29
C LEU A 55 -9.77 10.89 -5.81
N ALA A 56 -8.78 10.83 -4.94
CA ALA A 56 -8.92 11.12 -3.52
C ALA A 56 -9.26 12.60 -3.24
N GLU A 57 -8.76 13.54 -4.05
CA GLU A 57 -9.13 14.96 -3.96
C GLU A 57 -10.60 15.23 -4.29
N GLN A 58 -11.17 14.41 -5.17
CA GLN A 58 -12.55 14.56 -5.65
C GLN A 58 -13.58 13.86 -4.74
N ASN A 59 -13.13 12.98 -3.83
CA ASN A 59 -13.99 12.16 -2.99
C ASN A 59 -13.50 12.15 -1.55
N ASP A 60 -14.35 12.57 -0.60
CA ASP A 60 -13.97 12.72 0.81
C ASP A 60 -13.57 11.39 1.47
N GLU A 61 -14.25 10.30 1.12
CA GLU A 61 -14.00 8.95 1.62
C GLU A 61 -12.79 8.27 1.02
N ILE A 62 -12.23 8.78 -0.11
CA ILE A 62 -11.10 8.16 -0.79
C ILE A 62 -9.79 8.76 -0.30
N TYR A 63 -8.84 7.91 -0.05
CA TYR A 63 -7.45 8.19 0.27
C TYR A 63 -6.55 7.46 -0.72
N ALA A 64 -5.32 7.92 -0.88
CA ALA A 64 -4.34 7.31 -1.76
C ALA A 64 -3.18 6.69 -0.99
N ALA A 65 -2.62 5.63 -1.55
CA ALA A 65 -1.25 5.24 -1.29
C ALA A 65 -0.42 5.48 -2.56
N VAL A 66 0.84 5.90 -2.38
CA VAL A 66 1.72 6.23 -3.50
C VAL A 66 2.95 5.33 -3.49
N GLY A 67 3.28 4.74 -4.64
CA GLY A 67 4.38 3.80 -4.71
C GLY A 67 4.59 3.20 -6.09
N VAL A 68 5.61 2.35 -6.17
CA VAL A 68 5.97 1.58 -7.37
C VAL A 68 5.88 0.09 -7.02
N HIS A 69 4.92 -0.58 -7.65
CA HIS A 69 4.69 -2.01 -7.53
C HIS A 69 5.88 -2.82 -8.07
N PRO A 70 6.23 -3.99 -7.53
CA PRO A 70 7.35 -4.80 -8.01
C PRO A 70 7.33 -5.08 -9.51
N ASN A 71 6.17 -5.25 -10.12
CA ASN A 71 6.07 -5.46 -11.57
C ASN A 71 6.38 -4.20 -12.39
N SER A 72 6.28 -3.02 -11.79
CA SER A 72 6.64 -1.73 -12.39
C SER A 72 8.04 -1.24 -11.99
N ALA A 73 8.83 -2.04 -11.27
CA ALA A 73 10.12 -1.62 -10.71
C ALA A 73 11.14 -1.13 -11.76
N LEU A 74 11.02 -1.54 -13.03
CA LEU A 74 11.85 -1.02 -14.13
C LEU A 74 11.54 0.45 -14.48
N SER A 75 10.41 1.02 -14.05
CA SER A 75 10.11 2.44 -14.22
C SER A 75 10.85 3.34 -13.21
N TRP A 76 11.45 2.74 -12.18
CA TRP A 76 12.21 3.48 -11.18
C TRP A 76 13.49 4.08 -11.77
N ASN A 77 13.69 5.36 -11.59
CA ASN A 77 14.87 6.11 -12.02
C ASN A 77 15.36 7.07 -10.92
N GLY A 78 16.35 7.92 -11.22
CA GLY A 78 16.95 8.83 -10.25
C GLY A 78 15.99 9.85 -9.62
N ASP A 79 14.91 10.22 -10.31
CA ASP A 79 13.97 11.24 -9.89
C ASP A 79 12.75 10.63 -9.17
N THR A 80 12.45 9.35 -9.39
CA THR A 80 11.25 8.67 -8.89
C THR A 80 11.08 8.79 -7.38
N GLY A 81 12.16 8.66 -6.62
CA GLY A 81 12.11 8.78 -5.16
C GLY A 81 11.67 10.18 -4.70
N GLY A 82 12.17 11.23 -5.35
CA GLY A 82 11.80 12.62 -5.06
C GLY A 82 10.34 12.92 -5.44
N GLU A 83 9.89 12.42 -6.59
CA GLU A 83 8.51 12.57 -7.04
C GLU A 83 7.51 11.84 -6.11
N LEU A 84 7.85 10.62 -5.65
CA LEU A 84 7.03 9.92 -4.65
C LEU A 84 7.00 10.65 -3.31
N GLU A 85 8.11 11.25 -2.88
CA GLU A 85 8.16 12.05 -1.65
C GLU A 85 7.22 13.27 -1.74
N GLU A 86 7.19 13.96 -2.87
CA GLU A 86 6.26 15.06 -3.13
C GLU A 86 4.80 14.57 -3.05
N LEU A 87 4.47 13.48 -3.76
CA LEU A 87 3.14 12.89 -3.72
C LEU A 87 2.74 12.41 -2.32
N ALA A 88 3.67 11.81 -1.58
CA ALA A 88 3.45 11.33 -0.21
C ALA A 88 3.22 12.48 0.80
N SER A 89 3.64 13.70 0.48
CA SER A 89 3.38 14.90 1.30
C SER A 89 1.94 15.40 1.20
N HIS A 90 1.16 14.91 0.24
CA HIS A 90 -0.23 15.32 0.07
C HIS A 90 -1.11 14.81 1.24
N PRO A 91 -2.04 15.63 1.79
CA PRO A 91 -2.85 15.25 2.96
C PRO A 91 -3.75 14.03 2.73
N LYS A 92 -4.10 13.72 1.47
CA LYS A 92 -4.85 12.51 1.09
C LYS A 92 -3.96 11.27 0.91
N ALA A 93 -2.63 11.38 0.83
CA ALA A 93 -1.72 10.25 0.87
C ALA A 93 -1.62 9.71 2.30
N LYS A 94 -1.92 8.42 2.49
CA LYS A 94 -1.99 7.78 3.81
C LYS A 94 -1.04 6.60 3.98
N ALA A 95 -0.40 6.16 2.91
CA ALA A 95 0.57 5.08 2.93
C ALA A 95 1.56 5.18 1.76
N ILE A 96 2.71 4.53 1.90
CA ILE A 96 3.57 4.20 0.78
C ILE A 96 3.17 2.81 0.28
N GLY A 97 2.74 2.72 -0.97
CA GLY A 97 2.22 1.49 -1.56
C GLY A 97 1.51 1.73 -2.90
N GLU A 98 1.35 0.67 -3.67
CA GLU A 98 1.64 -0.72 -3.36
C GLU A 98 3.11 -1.03 -3.64
N ILE A 99 3.83 -1.61 -2.67
CA ILE A 99 5.27 -1.91 -2.75
C ILE A 99 5.53 -3.35 -2.29
N GLY A 100 6.66 -3.93 -2.63
CA GLY A 100 7.00 -5.28 -2.21
C GLY A 100 7.71 -6.10 -3.26
N LEU A 101 7.43 -7.42 -3.28
CA LEU A 101 8.07 -8.38 -4.19
C LEU A 101 7.04 -9.29 -4.86
N ASP A 102 7.26 -9.57 -6.15
CA ASP A 102 6.48 -10.52 -6.95
C ASP A 102 7.44 -11.41 -7.76
N TYR A 103 7.63 -12.64 -7.30
CA TYR A 103 8.49 -13.62 -7.97
C TYR A 103 7.71 -14.51 -8.95
N TYR A 104 6.38 -14.41 -8.94
CA TYR A 104 5.51 -15.12 -9.86
C TYR A 104 5.48 -14.45 -11.23
N ARG A 105 5.27 -13.13 -11.27
CA ARG A 105 5.24 -12.36 -12.52
C ARG A 105 6.65 -11.90 -12.90
N LYS A 106 6.95 -11.92 -14.20
CA LYS A 106 8.28 -11.52 -14.73
C LYS A 106 8.29 -10.04 -15.15
N GLY A 107 7.75 -9.16 -14.30
CA GLY A 107 7.67 -7.73 -14.58
C GLY A 107 9.02 -7.03 -14.49
N ALA A 108 9.83 -7.38 -13.49
CA ALA A 108 11.18 -6.85 -13.30
C ALA A 108 12.10 -7.92 -12.68
N PRO A 109 13.43 -7.84 -12.89
CA PRO A 109 14.39 -8.70 -12.20
C PRO A 109 14.27 -8.58 -10.68
N ILE A 110 14.50 -9.70 -9.97
CA ILE A 110 14.40 -9.79 -8.50
C ILE A 110 15.25 -8.71 -7.81
N GLU A 111 16.50 -8.53 -8.23
CA GLU A 111 17.41 -7.54 -7.63
C GLU A 111 16.93 -6.10 -7.83
N VAL A 112 16.27 -5.80 -8.94
CA VAL A 112 15.66 -4.50 -9.18
C VAL A 112 14.46 -4.30 -8.25
N GLN A 113 13.58 -5.31 -8.12
CA GLN A 113 12.45 -5.27 -7.20
C GLN A 113 12.91 -5.02 -5.75
N ARG A 114 13.95 -5.75 -5.29
CA ARG A 114 14.52 -5.60 -3.93
C ARG A 114 15.09 -4.19 -3.70
N THR A 115 15.83 -3.66 -4.69
CA THR A 115 16.38 -2.31 -4.63
C THR A 115 15.28 -1.26 -4.50
N VAL A 116 14.26 -1.33 -5.35
CA VAL A 116 13.12 -0.41 -5.37
C VAL A 116 12.28 -0.55 -4.09
N PHE A 117 12.08 -1.78 -3.61
CA PHE A 117 11.38 -2.01 -2.34
C PHE A 117 12.13 -1.37 -1.15
N THR A 118 13.44 -1.58 -1.06
CA THR A 118 14.28 -0.96 -0.01
C THR A 118 14.19 0.56 -0.03
N ALA A 119 14.28 1.18 -1.23
CA ALA A 119 14.19 2.63 -1.37
C ALA A 119 12.83 3.16 -0.87
N GLN A 120 11.75 2.46 -1.14
CA GLN A 120 10.40 2.85 -0.72
C GLN A 120 10.14 2.59 0.77
N LEU A 121 10.72 1.55 1.36
CA LEU A 121 10.71 1.36 2.82
C LEU A 121 11.43 2.52 3.53
N SER A 122 12.57 2.97 2.98
CA SER A 122 13.29 4.14 3.50
C SER A 122 12.47 5.42 3.37
N LEU A 123 11.75 5.61 2.25
CA LEU A 123 10.83 6.72 2.05
C LEU A 123 9.68 6.69 3.08
N ALA A 124 9.07 5.52 3.30
CA ALA A 124 8.01 5.34 4.28
C ALA A 124 8.47 5.73 5.70
N ALA A 125 9.66 5.29 6.10
CA ALA A 125 10.27 5.67 7.38
C ALA A 125 10.49 7.19 7.48
N LYS A 126 11.01 7.82 6.42
CA LYS A 126 11.23 9.26 6.34
C LYS A 126 9.94 10.07 6.46
N MET A 127 8.89 9.64 5.75
CA MET A 127 7.59 10.32 5.73
C MET A 127 6.72 10.02 6.95
N GLY A 128 7.07 9.01 7.75
CA GLY A 128 6.23 8.53 8.86
C GLY A 128 4.92 7.90 8.39
N LEU A 129 4.88 7.35 7.18
CA LEU A 129 3.71 6.72 6.57
C LEU A 129 3.79 5.20 6.64
N PRO A 130 2.68 4.49 6.94
CA PRO A 130 2.63 3.04 6.89
C PRO A 130 2.77 2.53 5.45
N VAL A 131 3.00 1.22 5.30
CA VAL A 131 3.20 0.60 3.99
C VAL A 131 2.08 -0.37 3.61
N ILE A 132 1.78 -0.47 2.31
CA ILE A 132 0.94 -1.52 1.72
C ILE A 132 1.85 -2.48 0.99
N ILE A 133 1.92 -3.72 1.48
CA ILE A 133 2.88 -4.73 1.01
C ILE A 133 2.23 -5.73 0.09
N HIS A 134 2.73 -5.77 -1.14
CA HIS A 134 2.54 -6.84 -2.10
C HIS A 134 3.53 -7.98 -1.83
N ASN A 135 3.02 -9.20 -1.78
CA ASN A 135 3.86 -10.39 -1.64
C ASN A 135 3.32 -11.54 -2.48
N ARG A 136 4.05 -11.94 -3.49
CA ARG A 136 3.69 -13.12 -4.30
C ARG A 136 4.92 -13.99 -4.57
N ASP A 137 4.91 -15.20 -4.01
CA ASP A 137 6.00 -16.19 -4.09
C ASP A 137 7.36 -15.66 -3.58
N ALA A 138 7.35 -14.69 -2.65
CA ALA A 138 8.53 -13.97 -2.14
C ALA A 138 8.56 -13.84 -0.61
N CYS A 139 7.84 -14.72 0.12
CA CYS A 139 7.60 -14.60 1.56
C CYS A 139 8.87 -14.40 2.39
N GLU A 140 9.91 -15.22 2.16
CA GLU A 140 11.15 -15.18 2.95
C GLU A 140 11.86 -13.84 2.81
N ASP A 141 11.99 -13.35 1.57
CA ASP A 141 12.65 -12.07 1.29
C ASP A 141 11.83 -10.89 1.81
N VAL A 142 10.51 -10.89 1.63
CA VAL A 142 9.63 -9.85 2.18
C VAL A 142 9.76 -9.79 3.70
N MET A 143 9.66 -10.94 4.39
CA MET A 143 9.80 -11.00 5.85
C MET A 143 11.19 -10.53 6.30
N GLY A 144 12.26 -10.95 5.61
CA GLY A 144 13.63 -10.54 5.93
C GLY A 144 13.83 -9.02 5.78
N MET A 145 13.35 -8.44 4.68
CA MET A 145 13.46 -6.99 4.43
C MET A 145 12.62 -6.18 5.42
N LEU A 146 11.40 -6.62 5.72
CA LEU A 146 10.54 -5.96 6.70
C LEU A 146 11.08 -6.08 8.12
N ASN A 147 11.73 -7.20 8.51
CA ASN A 147 12.41 -7.32 9.78
C ASN A 147 13.48 -6.24 9.95
N GLY A 148 14.37 -6.12 8.96
CA GLY A 148 15.42 -5.09 8.98
C GLY A 148 14.84 -3.68 9.09
N TRP A 149 13.78 -3.40 8.33
CA TRP A 149 13.11 -2.10 8.36
C TRP A 149 12.45 -1.81 9.72
N VAL A 150 11.73 -2.77 10.31
CA VAL A 150 11.12 -2.62 11.64
C VAL A 150 12.17 -2.41 12.73
N ASP A 151 13.31 -3.10 12.64
CA ASP A 151 14.42 -2.90 13.58
C ASP A 151 15.04 -1.50 13.46
N GLU A 152 15.15 -0.95 12.25
CA GLU A 152 15.53 0.45 12.03
C GLU A 152 14.50 1.43 12.59
N LEU A 153 13.21 1.18 12.41
CA LEU A 153 12.15 2.00 12.99
C LEU A 153 12.24 2.03 14.53
N LYS A 154 12.46 0.87 15.17
CA LYS A 154 12.64 0.76 16.63
C LYS A 154 13.87 1.55 17.09
N LYS A 155 15.01 1.36 16.41
CA LYS A 155 16.26 2.07 16.72
C LYS A 155 16.10 3.59 16.67
N ASN A 156 15.26 4.08 15.75
CA ASN A 156 14.99 5.50 15.56
C ASN A 156 13.79 6.02 16.39
N ASN A 157 13.22 5.19 17.28
CA ASN A 157 12.03 5.51 18.08
C ASN A 157 10.84 5.99 17.22
N SER A 158 10.67 5.44 16.04
CA SER A 158 9.58 5.80 15.14
C SER A 158 8.24 5.27 15.65
N LYS A 159 7.19 6.11 15.64
CA LYS A 159 5.82 5.70 15.96
C LYS A 159 5.22 4.71 14.95
N LEU A 160 5.84 4.56 13.77
CA LEU A 160 5.42 3.55 12.79
C LEU A 160 5.52 2.12 13.31
N VAL A 161 6.35 1.85 14.34
CA VAL A 161 6.44 0.52 14.96
C VAL A 161 5.09 0.01 15.47
N ASP A 162 4.21 0.92 15.89
CA ASP A 162 2.89 0.56 16.42
C ASP A 162 1.90 0.19 15.30
N ARG A 163 2.12 0.69 14.08
CA ARG A 163 1.26 0.45 12.90
C ARG A 163 2.09 0.57 11.63
N PRO A 164 3.00 -0.38 11.35
CA PRO A 164 3.95 -0.27 10.23
C PRO A 164 3.28 -0.42 8.87
N GLY A 165 2.18 -1.16 8.75
CA GLY A 165 1.47 -1.34 7.49
C GLY A 165 0.58 -2.56 7.44
N VAL A 166 0.25 -2.97 6.21
CA VAL A 166 -0.61 -4.11 5.90
C VAL A 166 0.03 -5.02 4.86
N LEU A 167 -0.05 -6.33 5.09
CA LEU A 167 0.19 -7.35 4.07
C LEU A 167 -1.15 -7.54 3.32
N HIS A 168 -1.29 -6.93 2.14
CA HIS A 168 -2.54 -7.00 1.40
C HIS A 168 -2.68 -8.34 0.68
N SER A 169 -3.93 -8.75 0.37
CA SER A 169 -4.21 -10.04 -0.32
C SER A 169 -3.41 -11.21 0.27
N PHE A 170 -3.43 -11.33 1.59
CA PHE A 170 -2.58 -12.25 2.30
C PHE A 170 -2.77 -13.70 1.82
N SER A 171 -1.70 -14.26 1.28
CA SER A 171 -1.63 -15.66 0.79
C SER A 171 -0.53 -16.48 1.49
N GLY A 172 0.00 -15.97 2.60
CA GLY A 172 1.02 -16.63 3.39
C GLY A 172 0.47 -17.76 4.27
N ASN A 173 1.38 -18.47 4.94
CA ASN A 173 1.03 -19.49 5.92
C ASN A 173 0.84 -18.91 7.34
N LEU A 174 0.46 -19.78 8.28
CA LEU A 174 0.22 -19.38 9.68
C LEU A 174 1.47 -18.74 10.32
N ALA A 175 2.65 -19.27 10.08
CA ALA A 175 3.89 -18.72 10.64
C ALA A 175 4.15 -17.28 10.16
N MET A 176 3.85 -16.96 8.89
CA MET A 176 3.93 -15.60 8.38
C MET A 176 2.86 -14.68 8.99
N ALA A 177 1.66 -15.21 9.22
CA ALA A 177 0.59 -14.44 9.86
C ALA A 177 0.95 -14.09 11.32
N GLU A 178 1.44 -15.07 12.09
CA GLU A 178 1.92 -14.87 13.45
C GLU A 178 3.07 -13.87 13.49
N TRP A 179 4.05 -14.01 12.60
CA TRP A 179 5.16 -13.09 12.45
C TRP A 179 4.68 -11.65 12.16
N ALA A 180 3.69 -11.48 11.30
CA ALA A 180 3.14 -10.18 10.96
C ALA A 180 2.46 -9.51 12.17
N VAL A 181 1.60 -10.26 12.87
CA VAL A 181 0.88 -9.79 14.06
C VAL A 181 1.84 -9.41 15.20
N GLU A 182 2.89 -10.22 15.45
CA GLU A 182 3.92 -9.91 16.45
C GLU A 182 4.66 -8.59 16.17
N ARG A 183 4.65 -8.11 14.91
CA ARG A 183 5.29 -6.88 14.47
C ARG A 183 4.30 -5.76 14.17
N ASN A 184 3.06 -5.92 14.64
CA ASN A 184 1.98 -4.96 14.47
C ASN A 184 1.55 -4.69 13.03
N PHE A 185 1.89 -5.58 12.07
CA PHE A 185 1.32 -5.50 10.73
C PHE A 185 -0.13 -5.99 10.74
N PHE A 186 -0.95 -5.32 9.95
CA PHE A 186 -2.28 -5.82 9.61
C PHE A 186 -2.20 -6.86 8.49
N ILE A 187 -3.21 -7.72 8.41
CA ILE A 187 -3.37 -8.72 7.36
C ILE A 187 -4.64 -8.37 6.59
N GLY A 188 -4.50 -8.09 5.29
CA GLY A 188 -5.62 -7.83 4.40
C GLY A 188 -6.13 -9.15 3.79
N LEU A 189 -7.42 -9.43 3.97
CA LEU A 189 -8.10 -10.56 3.35
C LEU A 189 -8.91 -10.06 2.17
N THR A 190 -8.81 -10.75 1.05
CA THR A 190 -9.62 -10.52 -0.14
C THR A 190 -10.65 -11.61 -0.30
N GLY A 191 -11.85 -11.25 -0.76
CA GLY A 191 -12.94 -12.18 -1.07
C GLY A 191 -12.81 -12.83 -2.44
#